data_b00cc984ef96cd5558738b735797a32a
#
_entry.id   b00cc984ef96cd5558738b735797a32a
#
_cell.length_a   1.000
_cell.length_b   1.000
_cell.length_c   1.000
_cell.angle_alpha   90.00
_cell.angle_beta   90.00
_cell.angle_gamma   90.00
#
_symmetry.space_group_name_H-M   'P 1'
#
loop_
_entity.id
_entity.type
_entity.pdbx_description
1 polymer ?
#
loop_
_entity_poly.entity_id
_entity_poly.type
_entity_poly.pdbx_seq_one_letter_code
_entity_poly.pdbx_strand_id
1 'polypeptide(L)'
;MLEDDVIKAAAGEEPLIQKKYEGEILCLEMPVKVEFNHVCFKKCRFVSCDFSGSMFYNVKFLNCDFSNCRFQSCYLKETEIWGCKGDGGDFSQSTFRTTMVEEGCYHYANYEGTLWDGCRLKGVDFSEAFFAEVKFKKIRFEKVNLSRVDFFKTQLEGIDLSDSNIEGIMGSDTFRELRGMKIGPMQAMDLVRFLGVKII
;
A
#
# COMPACT_ATOMS: atom_id res chain seq x y z
N MET A 1 5.80 7.84 -25.85
CA MET A 1 5.32 8.47 -24.62
C MET A 1 4.66 7.41 -23.77
N LEU A 2 4.61 7.61 -22.47
CA LEU A 2 4.03 6.65 -21.52
C LEU A 2 2.60 6.23 -21.90
N GLU A 3 1.76 7.19 -22.20
CA GLU A 3 0.36 6.95 -22.53
C GLU A 3 0.19 6.06 -23.78
N ASP A 4 0.90 6.36 -24.85
CA ASP A 4 0.85 5.55 -26.09
C ASP A 4 1.32 4.12 -25.85
N ASP A 5 2.41 3.97 -25.07
CA ASP A 5 2.95 2.64 -24.75
C ASP A 5 1.95 1.83 -23.91
N VAL A 6 1.31 2.45 -22.90
CA VAL A 6 0.30 1.80 -22.06
C VAL A 6 -0.95 1.41 -22.85
N ILE A 7 -1.46 2.33 -23.70
CA ILE A 7 -2.63 2.04 -24.53
C ILE A 7 -2.35 0.91 -25.52
N LYS A 8 -1.17 0.91 -26.16
CA LYS A 8 -0.76 -0.16 -27.08
C LYS A 8 -0.62 -1.51 -26.37
N ALA A 9 0.02 -1.52 -25.17
CA ALA A 9 0.18 -2.73 -24.40
C ALA A 9 -1.19 -3.31 -23.98
N ALA A 10 -2.11 -2.47 -23.54
CA ALA A 10 -3.46 -2.89 -23.17
C ALA A 10 -4.26 -3.43 -24.37
N ALA A 11 -4.17 -2.79 -25.52
CA ALA A 11 -4.90 -3.19 -26.74
C ALA A 11 -4.34 -4.47 -27.37
N GLY A 12 -3.02 -4.67 -27.27
CA GLY A 12 -2.34 -5.84 -27.84
C GLY A 12 -2.23 -7.02 -26.87
N GLU A 13 -2.64 -6.86 -25.62
CA GLU A 13 -2.39 -7.81 -24.53
C GLU A 13 -0.88 -8.17 -24.40
N GLU A 14 -0.01 -7.24 -24.77
CA GLU A 14 1.45 -7.43 -24.74
C GLU A 14 2.04 -6.79 -23.48
N PRO A 15 3.05 -7.43 -22.84
CA PRO A 15 3.71 -6.84 -21.70
C PRO A 15 4.54 -5.62 -22.10
N LEU A 16 4.55 -4.62 -21.22
CA LEU A 16 5.42 -3.45 -21.34
C LEU A 16 6.73 -3.74 -20.61
N ILE A 17 7.81 -3.96 -21.38
CA ILE A 17 9.06 -4.52 -20.86
C ILE A 17 10.21 -3.51 -20.96
N GLN A 18 11.03 -3.42 -19.87
CA GLN A 18 12.29 -2.68 -19.81
C GLN A 18 12.19 -1.22 -20.23
N LYS A 19 11.11 -0.55 -19.86
CA LYS A 19 10.88 0.86 -20.14
C LYS A 19 11.24 1.76 -18.97
N LYS A 20 11.57 3.00 -19.28
CA LYS A 20 11.80 4.05 -18.29
C LYS A 20 11.04 5.30 -18.68
N TYR A 21 10.29 5.84 -17.74
CA TYR A 21 9.53 7.08 -17.90
C TYR A 21 9.91 8.05 -16.79
N GLU A 22 10.17 9.29 -17.12
CA GLU A 22 10.53 10.32 -16.16
C GLU A 22 9.75 11.60 -16.42
N GLY A 23 9.07 12.11 -15.36
CA GLY A 23 8.34 13.37 -15.40
C GLY A 23 7.10 13.35 -16.29
N GLU A 24 6.64 12.16 -16.71
CA GLU A 24 5.47 12.03 -17.58
C GLU A 24 4.16 12.02 -16.78
N ILE A 25 3.10 12.51 -17.42
CA ILE A 25 1.74 12.44 -16.90
C ILE A 25 0.99 11.39 -17.70
N LEU A 26 0.32 10.48 -16.98
CA LEU A 26 -0.59 9.50 -17.57
C LEU A 26 -2.01 9.82 -17.11
N CYS A 27 -2.91 9.98 -18.06
CA CYS A 27 -4.33 10.15 -17.82
C CYS A 27 -5.07 9.13 -18.69
N LEU A 28 -5.78 8.20 -18.06
CA LEU A 28 -6.48 7.14 -18.77
C LEU A 28 -7.99 7.35 -18.63
N GLU A 29 -8.67 7.46 -19.75
CA GLU A 29 -10.14 7.57 -19.78
C GLU A 29 -10.85 6.25 -19.50
N MET A 30 -10.15 5.12 -19.67
CA MET A 30 -10.70 3.78 -19.52
C MET A 30 -9.78 2.90 -18.67
N PRO A 31 -10.35 1.90 -17.97
CA PRO A 31 -9.54 0.90 -17.28
C PRO A 31 -8.59 0.18 -18.24
N VAL A 32 -7.36 -0.05 -17.79
CA VAL A 32 -6.37 -0.80 -18.55
C VAL A 32 -5.84 -1.96 -17.73
N LYS A 33 -5.68 -3.11 -18.36
CA LYS A 33 -5.04 -4.27 -17.75
C LYS A 33 -3.75 -4.54 -18.51
N VAL A 34 -2.62 -4.26 -17.86
CA VAL A 34 -1.28 -4.35 -18.46
C VAL A 34 -0.34 -5.12 -17.56
N GLU A 35 0.54 -5.91 -18.15
CA GLU A 35 1.71 -6.44 -17.48
C GLU A 35 2.89 -5.47 -17.67
N PHE A 36 3.40 -4.94 -16.56
CA PHE A 36 4.62 -4.14 -16.51
C PHE A 36 5.76 -5.01 -16.01
N ASN A 37 6.84 -5.10 -16.77
CA ASN A 37 7.97 -5.97 -16.44
C ASN A 37 9.31 -5.21 -16.58
N HIS A 38 10.04 -5.04 -15.47
CA HIS A 38 11.26 -4.23 -15.41
C HIS A 38 11.05 -2.77 -15.86
N VAL A 39 9.93 -2.17 -15.49
CA VAL A 39 9.60 -0.77 -15.82
C VAL A 39 9.98 0.15 -14.67
N CYS A 40 10.51 1.32 -14.99
CA CYS A 40 10.80 2.35 -14.01
C CYS A 40 10.01 3.62 -14.32
N PHE A 41 9.17 4.01 -13.37
CA PHE A 41 8.49 5.30 -13.36
C PHE A 41 9.18 6.22 -12.36
N LYS A 42 9.66 7.38 -12.81
CA LYS A 42 10.32 8.36 -11.97
C LYS A 42 9.65 9.71 -12.12
N LYS A 43 9.21 10.29 -11.01
CA LYS A 43 8.52 11.59 -10.99
C LYS A 43 7.31 11.65 -11.94
N CYS A 44 6.68 10.50 -12.19
CA CYS A 44 5.49 10.42 -13.03
C CYS A 44 4.24 10.73 -12.20
N ARG A 45 3.23 11.26 -12.88
CA ARG A 45 1.92 11.52 -12.28
C ARG A 45 0.84 10.74 -13.02
N PHE A 46 0.08 9.96 -12.28
CA PHE A 46 -1.04 9.19 -12.76
C PHE A 46 -2.33 9.90 -12.33
N VAL A 47 -3.18 10.27 -13.27
CA VAL A 47 -4.39 11.05 -13.00
C VAL A 47 -5.60 10.20 -13.30
N SER A 48 -6.35 9.86 -12.26
CA SER A 48 -7.58 9.05 -12.34
C SER A 48 -7.41 7.73 -13.10
N CYS A 49 -6.19 7.16 -13.08
CA CYS A 49 -5.89 5.91 -13.78
C CYS A 49 -6.54 4.72 -13.09
N ASP A 50 -7.04 3.79 -13.88
CA ASP A 50 -7.53 2.50 -13.42
C ASP A 50 -6.68 1.36 -14.02
N PHE A 51 -5.84 0.76 -13.17
CA PHE A 51 -4.96 -0.38 -13.47
C PHE A 51 -5.50 -1.70 -12.92
N SER A 52 -6.78 -1.78 -12.58
CA SER A 52 -7.35 -2.95 -11.95
C SER A 52 -7.02 -4.24 -12.70
N GLY A 53 -6.52 -5.24 -11.96
CA GLY A 53 -6.09 -6.53 -12.52
C GLY A 53 -4.75 -6.51 -13.26
N SER A 54 -4.03 -5.39 -13.26
CA SER A 54 -2.68 -5.28 -13.85
C SER A 54 -1.62 -6.01 -13.03
N MET A 55 -0.49 -6.33 -13.67
CA MET A 55 0.62 -7.02 -13.05
C MET A 55 1.90 -6.17 -13.12
N PHE A 56 2.63 -6.11 -12.01
CA PHE A 56 3.85 -5.33 -11.85
C PHE A 56 4.98 -6.24 -11.38
N TYR A 57 5.88 -6.62 -12.29
CA TYR A 57 7.04 -7.46 -12.01
C TYR A 57 8.33 -6.64 -12.08
N ASN A 58 9.10 -6.59 -11.00
CA ASN A 58 10.35 -5.81 -10.94
C ASN A 58 10.15 -4.34 -11.35
N VAL A 59 9.04 -3.73 -10.93
CA VAL A 59 8.71 -2.35 -11.28
C VAL A 59 9.23 -1.40 -10.19
N LYS A 60 9.69 -0.23 -10.61
CA LYS A 60 10.09 0.83 -9.69
C LYS A 60 9.22 2.06 -9.88
N PHE A 61 8.62 2.52 -8.79
CA PHE A 61 7.95 3.81 -8.69
C PHE A 61 8.79 4.73 -7.79
N LEU A 62 9.38 5.76 -8.36
CA LEU A 62 10.29 6.68 -7.66
C LEU A 62 9.71 8.10 -7.69
N ASN A 63 9.32 8.61 -6.53
CA ASN A 63 8.71 9.94 -6.38
C ASN A 63 7.51 10.17 -7.33
N CYS A 64 6.68 9.17 -7.49
CA CYS A 64 5.48 9.24 -8.32
C CYS A 64 4.25 9.65 -7.50
N ASP A 65 3.25 10.17 -8.20
CA ASP A 65 1.94 10.49 -7.62
C ASP A 65 0.87 9.67 -8.36
N PHE A 66 0.22 8.77 -7.64
CA PHE A 66 -0.90 7.97 -8.10
C PHE A 66 -2.10 8.07 -7.15
N SER A 67 -2.24 9.23 -6.51
CA SER A 67 -3.37 9.52 -5.63
C SER A 67 -4.70 9.36 -6.38
N ASN A 68 -5.70 8.77 -5.70
CA ASN A 68 -7.03 8.46 -6.23
C ASN A 68 -7.02 7.55 -7.48
N CYS A 69 -5.94 6.83 -7.74
CA CYS A 69 -5.90 5.81 -8.77
C CYS A 69 -6.39 4.46 -8.25
N ARG A 70 -6.82 3.59 -9.16
CA ARG A 70 -7.28 2.24 -8.85
C ARG A 70 -6.23 1.21 -9.23
N PHE A 71 -5.93 0.33 -8.26
CA PHE A 71 -5.03 -0.80 -8.39
C PHE A 71 -5.70 -2.06 -7.80
N GLN A 72 -7.02 -2.19 -7.97
CA GLN A 72 -7.77 -3.33 -7.44
C GLN A 72 -7.31 -4.64 -8.07
N SER A 73 -7.22 -5.70 -7.27
CA SER A 73 -6.84 -7.03 -7.75
C SER A 73 -5.54 -7.08 -8.55
N CYS A 74 -4.62 -6.15 -8.30
CA CYS A 74 -3.31 -6.13 -8.91
C CYS A 74 -2.37 -7.14 -8.28
N TYR A 75 -1.37 -7.55 -9.05
CA TYR A 75 -0.27 -8.37 -8.55
C TYR A 75 1.05 -7.61 -8.66
N LEU A 76 1.66 -7.29 -7.52
CA LEU A 76 2.94 -6.60 -7.43
C LEU A 76 3.99 -7.57 -6.87
N LYS A 77 5.02 -7.85 -7.65
CA LYS A 77 6.10 -8.74 -7.22
C LYS A 77 7.46 -8.10 -7.47
N GLU A 78 8.32 -8.13 -6.44
CA GLU A 78 9.66 -7.55 -6.51
C GLU A 78 9.61 -6.06 -6.93
N THR A 79 8.58 -5.34 -6.42
CA THR A 79 8.32 -3.95 -6.76
C THR A 79 8.90 -3.03 -5.69
N GLU A 80 9.52 -1.96 -6.13
CA GLU A 80 10.05 -0.91 -5.26
C GLU A 80 9.21 0.36 -5.41
N ILE A 81 8.69 0.88 -4.31
CA ILE A 81 7.88 2.09 -4.29
C ILE A 81 8.54 3.05 -3.28
N TRP A 82 9.15 4.11 -3.77
CA TRP A 82 9.91 5.04 -2.94
C TRP A 82 9.45 6.49 -3.13
N GLY A 83 9.18 7.19 -2.01
CA GLY A 83 8.82 8.61 -2.00
C GLY A 83 7.52 8.94 -2.74
N CYS A 84 6.60 7.96 -2.88
CA CYS A 84 5.40 8.12 -3.69
C CYS A 84 4.20 8.63 -2.88
N LYS A 85 3.22 9.18 -3.60
CA LYS A 85 1.90 9.55 -3.07
C LYS A 85 0.84 8.66 -3.66
N GLY A 86 0.00 8.11 -2.80
CA GLY A 86 -1.11 7.24 -3.15
C GLY A 86 -2.35 7.53 -2.30
N ASP A 87 -2.53 8.80 -1.89
CA ASP A 87 -3.67 9.21 -1.05
C ASP A 87 -5.00 8.87 -1.73
N GLY A 88 -5.92 8.23 -1.00
CA GLY A 88 -7.20 7.78 -1.54
C GLY A 88 -7.11 6.71 -2.63
N GLY A 89 -5.93 6.14 -2.86
CA GLY A 89 -5.76 5.06 -3.84
C GLY A 89 -6.45 3.78 -3.42
N ASP A 90 -6.99 3.03 -4.38
CA ASP A 90 -7.67 1.76 -4.10
C ASP A 90 -6.81 0.58 -4.55
N PHE A 91 -6.24 -0.12 -3.58
CA PHE A 91 -5.40 -1.32 -3.76
C PHE A 91 -6.11 -2.60 -3.32
N SER A 92 -7.42 -2.54 -3.08
CA SER A 92 -8.17 -3.67 -2.52
C SER A 92 -7.99 -4.96 -3.33
N GLN A 93 -8.04 -6.11 -2.65
CA GLN A 93 -7.89 -7.46 -3.22
C GLN A 93 -6.54 -7.71 -3.93
N SER A 94 -5.56 -6.80 -3.80
CA SER A 94 -4.26 -6.94 -4.45
C SER A 94 -3.28 -7.79 -3.67
N THR A 95 -2.29 -8.31 -4.38
CA THR A 95 -1.23 -9.12 -3.79
C THR A 95 0.12 -8.42 -3.96
N PHE A 96 0.80 -8.21 -2.83
CA PHE A 96 2.15 -7.67 -2.77
C PHE A 96 3.11 -8.78 -2.35
N ARG A 97 4.08 -9.11 -3.19
CA ARG A 97 5.13 -10.09 -2.88
C ARG A 97 6.51 -9.49 -3.00
N THR A 98 7.32 -9.64 -1.97
CA THR A 98 8.70 -9.13 -1.95
C THR A 98 8.75 -7.66 -2.38
N THR A 99 7.74 -6.88 -1.98
CA THR A 99 7.57 -5.48 -2.33
C THR A 99 8.10 -4.60 -1.20
N MET A 100 8.84 -3.57 -1.58
CA MET A 100 9.32 -2.56 -0.64
C MET A 100 8.56 -1.25 -0.89
N VAL A 101 8.03 -0.68 0.19
CA VAL A 101 7.43 0.66 0.19
C VAL A 101 8.20 1.50 1.20
N GLU A 102 8.88 2.50 0.71
CA GLU A 102 9.69 3.39 1.55
C GLU A 102 9.34 4.85 1.28
N GLU A 103 9.15 5.59 2.36
CA GLU A 103 8.89 7.04 2.36
C GLU A 103 7.78 7.48 1.40
N GLY A 104 6.62 7.78 1.90
CA GLY A 104 5.49 8.17 1.07
C GLY A 104 4.23 8.36 1.89
N CYS A 105 3.19 8.86 1.25
CA CYS A 105 1.90 9.15 1.88
C CYS A 105 0.80 8.35 1.18
N TYR A 106 -0.02 7.68 1.98
CA TYR A 106 -1.13 6.84 1.51
C TYR A 106 -2.35 7.04 2.42
N HIS A 107 -2.63 8.30 2.75
CA HIS A 107 -3.77 8.64 3.59
C HIS A 107 -5.08 8.17 2.92
N TYR A 108 -5.98 7.61 3.71
CA TYR A 108 -7.30 7.13 3.24
C TYR A 108 -7.23 6.06 2.14
N ALA A 109 -6.06 5.49 1.88
CA ALA A 109 -5.92 4.45 0.87
C ALA A 109 -6.59 3.14 1.32
N ASN A 110 -7.18 2.42 0.38
CA ASN A 110 -7.89 1.18 0.63
C ASN A 110 -7.01 -0.03 0.30
N TYR A 111 -6.72 -0.85 1.32
CA TYR A 111 -5.97 -2.11 1.21
C TYR A 111 -6.82 -3.32 1.63
N GLU A 112 -8.17 -3.19 1.63
CA GLU A 112 -9.05 -4.27 2.04
C GLU A 112 -8.77 -5.57 1.29
N GLY A 113 -8.70 -6.70 2.02
CA GLY A 113 -8.53 -8.03 1.46
C GLY A 113 -7.19 -8.30 0.78
N THR A 114 -6.18 -7.44 0.98
CA THR A 114 -4.87 -7.62 0.36
C THR A 114 -4.03 -8.72 1.03
N LEU A 115 -3.10 -9.27 0.25
CA LEU A 115 -2.06 -10.17 0.74
C LEU A 115 -0.69 -9.48 0.63
N TRP A 116 0.04 -9.39 1.76
CA TRP A 116 1.42 -8.91 1.81
C TRP A 116 2.34 -10.06 2.22
N ASP A 117 3.22 -10.51 1.32
CA ASP A 117 4.12 -11.64 1.57
C ASP A 117 5.59 -11.24 1.31
N GLY A 118 6.41 -11.26 2.36
CA GLY A 118 7.83 -10.91 2.30
C GLY A 118 8.07 -9.41 2.07
N CYS A 119 7.17 -8.54 2.50
CA CYS A 119 7.22 -7.11 2.23
C CYS A 119 7.88 -6.33 3.36
N ARG A 120 8.39 -5.14 3.02
CA ARG A 120 8.95 -4.17 3.96
C ARG A 120 8.31 -2.81 3.73
N LEU A 121 7.84 -2.20 4.81
CA LEU A 121 7.25 -0.87 4.85
C LEU A 121 8.11 -0.01 5.79
N LYS A 122 8.67 1.08 5.27
CA LYS A 122 9.58 1.91 6.07
C LYS A 122 9.29 3.40 5.87
N GLY A 123 9.11 4.13 6.98
CA GLY A 123 8.89 5.58 6.97
C GLY A 123 7.65 6.02 6.18
N VAL A 124 6.66 5.14 6.03
CA VAL A 124 5.45 5.37 5.24
C VAL A 124 4.34 5.91 6.13
N ASP A 125 3.56 6.85 5.62
CA ASP A 125 2.35 7.34 6.27
C ASP A 125 1.11 6.68 5.66
N PHE A 126 0.48 5.80 6.45
CA PHE A 126 -0.80 5.16 6.15
C PHE A 126 -1.93 5.68 7.02
N SER A 127 -1.79 6.86 7.62
CA SER A 127 -2.83 7.36 8.53
C SER A 127 -4.21 7.36 7.86
N GLU A 128 -5.20 6.91 8.63
CA GLU A 128 -6.60 6.80 8.20
C GLU A 128 -6.83 5.83 7.01
N ALA A 129 -5.86 4.96 6.69
CA ALA A 129 -6.02 3.95 5.64
C ALA A 129 -6.84 2.74 6.13
N PHE A 130 -7.38 1.98 5.19
CA PHE A 130 -8.21 0.81 5.44
C PHE A 130 -7.41 -0.48 5.18
N PHE A 131 -7.12 -1.21 6.26
CA PHE A 131 -6.43 -2.50 6.22
C PHE A 131 -7.35 -3.62 6.72
N ALA A 132 -8.63 -3.59 6.36
CA ALA A 132 -9.59 -4.62 6.73
C ALA A 132 -9.32 -5.93 5.97
N GLU A 133 -9.46 -7.07 6.66
CA GLU A 133 -9.32 -8.42 6.09
C GLU A 133 -7.96 -8.69 5.40
N VAL A 134 -6.91 -7.95 5.78
CA VAL A 134 -5.56 -8.08 5.22
C VAL A 134 -4.86 -9.33 5.76
N LYS A 135 -4.07 -9.97 4.92
CA LYS A 135 -3.21 -11.09 5.29
C LYS A 135 -1.75 -10.68 5.23
N PHE A 136 -1.10 -10.62 6.37
CA PHE A 136 0.33 -10.36 6.49
C PHE A 136 1.12 -11.67 6.62
N LYS A 137 2.17 -11.83 5.79
CA LYS A 137 3.14 -12.92 5.87
C LYS A 137 4.55 -12.35 5.77
N LYS A 138 5.40 -12.62 6.76
CA LYS A 138 6.81 -12.16 6.76
C LYS A 138 6.94 -10.66 6.46
N ILE A 139 6.01 -9.84 6.98
CA ILE A 139 6.04 -8.39 6.82
C ILE A 139 6.93 -7.73 7.86
N ARG A 140 7.51 -6.59 7.51
CA ARG A 140 8.25 -5.72 8.42
C ARG A 140 7.73 -4.31 8.32
N PHE A 141 7.42 -3.71 9.46
CA PHE A 141 7.10 -2.31 9.62
C PHE A 141 8.28 -1.63 10.32
N GLU A 142 8.74 -0.50 9.79
CA GLU A 142 9.83 0.28 10.33
C GLU A 142 9.46 1.77 10.30
N LYS A 143 9.21 2.36 11.45
CA LYS A 143 8.85 3.79 11.61
C LYS A 143 7.65 4.20 10.73
N VAL A 144 6.62 3.38 10.70
CA VAL A 144 5.41 3.62 9.89
C VAL A 144 4.38 4.39 10.71
N ASN A 145 3.69 5.32 10.09
CA ASN A 145 2.52 5.96 10.70
C ASN A 145 1.26 5.15 10.34
N LEU A 146 0.68 4.51 11.34
CA LEU A 146 -0.56 3.73 11.27
C LEU A 146 -1.68 4.39 12.08
N SER A 147 -1.57 5.69 12.39
CA SER A 147 -2.60 6.36 13.18
C SER A 147 -3.96 6.28 12.51
N ARG A 148 -4.97 5.89 13.29
CA ARG A 148 -6.37 5.71 12.85
C ARG A 148 -6.57 4.73 11.70
N VAL A 149 -5.63 3.81 11.49
CA VAL A 149 -5.80 2.72 10.52
C VAL A 149 -6.85 1.74 11.02
N ASP A 150 -7.73 1.30 10.11
CA ASP A 150 -8.71 0.25 10.40
C ASP A 150 -8.13 -1.13 10.06
N PHE A 151 -7.90 -1.95 11.10
CA PHE A 151 -7.44 -3.33 11.01
C PHE A 151 -8.57 -4.35 11.20
N PHE A 152 -9.82 -3.99 10.91
CA PHE A 152 -10.95 -4.91 11.06
C PHE A 152 -10.67 -6.27 10.43
N LYS A 153 -10.77 -7.36 11.23
CA LYS A 153 -10.46 -8.74 10.85
C LYS A 153 -9.02 -9.00 10.34
N THR A 154 -8.07 -8.12 10.62
CA THR A 154 -6.66 -8.27 10.24
C THR A 154 -5.82 -8.68 11.43
N GLN A 155 -5.23 -9.86 11.42
CA GLN A 155 -4.44 -10.37 12.54
C GLN A 155 -3.05 -9.74 12.57
N LEU A 156 -2.68 -9.16 13.71
CA LEU A 156 -1.37 -8.52 13.94
C LEU A 156 -0.44 -9.40 14.80
N GLU A 157 -0.78 -10.67 15.01
CA GLU A 157 0.01 -11.60 15.81
C GLU A 157 1.45 -11.70 15.32
N GLY A 158 2.40 -11.48 16.23
CA GLY A 158 3.83 -11.55 15.93
C GLY A 158 4.41 -10.34 15.22
N ILE A 159 3.58 -9.43 14.72
CA ILE A 159 4.03 -8.20 14.04
C ILE A 159 4.60 -7.23 15.07
N ASP A 160 5.79 -6.70 14.78
CA ASP A 160 6.46 -5.70 15.59
C ASP A 160 6.14 -4.30 15.06
N LEU A 161 5.43 -3.52 15.87
CA LEU A 161 5.07 -2.14 15.60
C LEU A 161 5.69 -1.18 16.63
N SER A 162 6.70 -1.63 17.39
CA SER A 162 7.25 -0.91 18.55
C SER A 162 7.88 0.45 18.21
N ASP A 163 8.29 0.65 16.96
CA ASP A 163 8.86 1.92 16.47
C ASP A 163 7.90 2.73 15.58
N SER A 164 6.65 2.28 15.46
CA SER A 164 5.63 2.85 14.58
C SER A 164 4.56 3.62 15.37
N ASN A 165 3.88 4.57 14.74
CA ASN A 165 2.75 5.26 15.36
C ASN A 165 1.47 4.44 15.18
N ILE A 166 0.83 4.07 16.28
CA ILE A 166 -0.42 3.29 16.30
C ILE A 166 -1.57 4.05 16.98
N GLU A 167 -1.47 5.36 17.11
CA GLU A 167 -2.50 6.16 17.79
C GLU A 167 -3.85 5.99 17.10
N GLY A 168 -4.87 5.62 17.89
CA GLY A 168 -6.25 5.53 17.39
C GLY A 168 -6.51 4.42 16.36
N ILE A 169 -5.64 3.40 16.25
CA ILE A 169 -5.95 2.24 15.37
C ILE A 169 -7.31 1.66 15.71
N MET A 170 -7.98 1.13 14.72
CA MET A 170 -9.32 0.56 14.85
C MET A 170 -9.31 -0.94 14.55
N GLY A 171 -10.32 -1.64 15.04
CA GLY A 171 -10.53 -3.06 14.82
C GLY A 171 -11.94 -3.47 15.23
N SER A 172 -12.20 -4.77 15.36
CA SER A 172 -13.49 -5.26 15.86
C SER A 172 -13.71 -4.90 17.34
N ASP A 173 -14.96 -4.93 17.79
CA ASP A 173 -15.33 -4.70 19.21
C ASP A 173 -14.62 -5.63 20.20
N THR A 174 -14.08 -6.73 19.71
CA THR A 174 -13.38 -7.72 20.53
C THR A 174 -11.87 -7.51 20.58
N PHE A 175 -11.32 -6.62 19.75
CA PHE A 175 -9.88 -6.34 19.58
C PHE A 175 -9.02 -7.60 19.39
N ARG A 176 -9.59 -8.65 18.80
CA ARG A 176 -8.86 -9.90 18.53
C ARG A 176 -7.70 -9.72 17.59
N GLU A 177 -7.80 -8.75 16.71
CA GLU A 177 -6.79 -8.34 15.74
C GLU A 177 -5.46 -7.98 16.41
N LEU A 178 -5.51 -7.38 17.60
CA LEU A 178 -4.35 -6.86 18.32
C LEU A 178 -3.61 -7.93 19.16
N ARG A 179 -4.16 -9.15 19.27
CA ARG A 179 -3.55 -10.20 20.07
C ARG A 179 -2.20 -10.61 19.54
N GLY A 180 -1.18 -10.64 20.42
CA GLY A 180 0.17 -11.05 20.07
C GLY A 180 0.96 -10.03 19.24
N MET A 181 0.42 -8.85 18.98
CA MET A 181 1.13 -7.70 18.44
C MET A 181 2.22 -7.25 19.41
N LYS A 182 3.38 -6.86 18.87
CA LYS A 182 4.49 -6.34 19.68
C LYS A 182 4.51 -4.81 19.60
N ILE A 183 4.55 -4.18 20.76
CA ILE A 183 4.52 -2.71 20.91
C ILE A 183 5.56 -2.24 21.92
N GLY A 184 5.91 -0.97 21.86
CA GLY A 184 6.70 -0.29 22.90
C GLY A 184 5.85 0.18 24.08
N PRO A 185 6.49 0.50 25.23
CA PRO A 185 5.78 0.92 26.44
C PRO A 185 4.90 2.17 26.26
N MET A 186 5.32 3.12 25.43
CA MET A 186 4.56 4.36 25.21
C MET A 186 3.25 4.09 24.45
N GLN A 187 3.26 3.16 23.51
CA GLN A 187 2.09 2.77 22.74
C GLN A 187 1.04 2.02 23.57
N ALA A 188 1.44 1.42 24.69
CA ALA A 188 0.49 0.76 25.61
C ALA A 188 -0.56 1.74 26.14
N MET A 189 -0.21 3.01 26.32
CA MET A 189 -1.16 4.04 26.76
C MET A 189 -2.26 4.29 25.73
N ASP A 190 -1.94 4.21 24.45
CA ASP A 190 -2.93 4.37 23.37
C ASP A 190 -3.92 3.21 23.37
N LEU A 191 -3.42 1.99 23.58
CA LEU A 191 -4.26 0.78 23.63
C LEU A 191 -5.16 0.73 24.88
N VAL A 192 -4.68 1.20 26.02
CA VAL A 192 -5.46 1.23 27.27
C VAL A 192 -6.72 2.09 27.13
N ARG A 193 -6.68 3.13 26.30
CA ARG A 193 -7.85 3.98 26.02
C ARG A 193 -8.99 3.20 25.36
N PHE A 194 -8.68 2.19 24.52
CA PHE A 194 -9.71 1.33 23.90
C PHE A 194 -10.47 0.50 24.93
N LEU A 195 -9.86 0.21 26.07
CA LEU A 195 -10.50 -0.51 27.17
C LEU A 195 -11.39 0.39 28.04
N GLY A 196 -11.58 1.66 27.66
CA GLY A 196 -12.35 2.63 28.42
C GLY A 196 -11.67 3.11 29.71
N VAL A 197 -10.38 2.79 29.89
CA VAL A 197 -9.60 3.18 31.09
C VAL A 197 -9.18 4.65 30.93
N LYS A 198 -9.41 5.43 32.00
CA LYS A 198 -8.92 6.81 32.09
C LYS A 198 -7.55 6.81 32.72
N ILE A 199 -6.56 7.32 32.02
CA ILE A 199 -5.22 7.59 32.56
C ILE A 199 -5.29 8.93 33.27
N ILE A 200 -4.91 8.96 34.54
CA ILE A 200 -4.93 10.17 35.41
C ILE A 200 -3.52 10.73 35.49
#